data_2a573ab8e8d8f3f2cb5dfca057c85e46
#
_entry.id   2a573ab8e8d8f3f2cb5dfca057c85e46
#
_cell.length_a   1.000
_cell.length_b   1.000
_cell.length_c   1.000
_cell.angle_alpha   90.00
_cell.angle_beta   90.00
_cell.angle_gamma   90.00
#
_symmetry.space_group_name_H-M   'P 1'
#
loop_
_entity.id
_entity.type
_entity.pdbx_description
1 polymer ?
#
loop_
_entity_poly.entity_id
_entity_poly.type
_entity_poly.pdbx_seq_one_letter_code
_entity_poly.pdbx_strand_id
1 'polypeptide(L)'
;MRNSILAVLILLLVFAAPGVNIGKSETAPSPYVVGIRRKGPTWKADLNTPEGRRMIQAHGEVIRKMVATGKLIAAGPFGDPNDLRGLLLFRDCTIEEARRMASEDPVVKSGQITIEYHTWMAKQKMKPAE
;
A
#
# COMPACT_ATOMS: atom_id res chain seq x y z
N MET A 1 11.12 60.30 54.28
CA MET A 1 11.86 59.35 53.49
C MET A 1 10.88 58.52 52.67
N ARG A 2 10.76 58.82 51.43
CA ARG A 2 9.79 58.18 50.49
C ARG A 2 10.57 57.43 49.44
N ASN A 3 10.63 56.10 49.58
CA ASN A 3 11.24 55.23 48.58
C ASN A 3 10.20 54.89 47.51
N SER A 4 10.35 55.50 46.37
CA SER A 4 9.60 55.14 45.16
C SER A 4 10.26 53.92 44.49
N ILE A 5 9.63 52.76 44.58
CA ILE A 5 10.07 51.58 43.83
C ILE A 5 9.43 51.65 42.44
N LEU A 6 10.28 51.91 41.46
CA LEU A 6 9.91 51.91 40.03
C LEU A 6 9.82 50.47 39.55
N ALA A 7 8.61 49.95 39.37
CA ALA A 7 8.41 48.64 38.78
C ALA A 7 8.60 48.72 37.25
N VAL A 8 9.69 48.18 36.75
CA VAL A 8 9.93 48.04 35.34
C VAL A 8 9.17 46.80 34.83
N LEU A 9 8.09 47.05 34.11
CA LEU A 9 7.33 46.00 33.45
C LEU A 9 8.05 45.59 32.17
N ILE A 10 8.76 44.46 32.21
CA ILE A 10 9.38 43.86 31.00
C ILE A 10 8.29 43.10 30.23
N LEU A 11 7.82 43.71 29.16
CA LEU A 11 6.89 43.10 28.21
C LEU A 11 7.68 42.12 27.31
N LEU A 12 7.64 40.82 27.62
CA LEU A 12 8.17 39.78 26.78
C LEU A 12 7.26 39.60 25.55
N LEU A 13 7.67 40.19 24.43
CA LEU A 13 7.10 39.90 23.11
C LEU A 13 7.55 38.51 22.67
N VAL A 14 6.67 37.54 22.81
CA VAL A 14 6.89 36.21 22.19
C VAL A 14 6.63 36.35 20.68
N PHE A 15 7.69 36.46 19.91
CA PHE A 15 7.62 36.33 18.47
C PHE A 15 7.34 34.84 18.15
N ALA A 16 6.09 34.53 17.83
CA ALA A 16 5.74 33.25 17.21
C ALA A 16 6.35 33.27 15.80
N ALA A 17 7.43 32.54 15.62
CA ALA A 17 7.99 32.28 14.29
C ALA A 17 6.92 31.51 13.48
N PRO A 18 6.63 31.92 12.23
CA PRO A 18 5.77 31.14 11.37
C PRO A 18 6.39 29.75 11.19
N GLY A 19 5.64 28.71 11.57
CA GLY A 19 6.06 27.33 11.40
C GLY A 19 6.43 27.11 9.93
N VAL A 20 7.70 26.79 9.69
CA VAL A 20 8.17 26.34 8.38
C VAL A 20 7.47 25.02 8.10
N ASN A 21 6.44 25.08 7.26
CA ASN A 21 5.79 23.89 6.72
C ASN A 21 6.81 23.23 5.78
N ILE A 22 7.63 22.34 6.33
CA ILE A 22 8.53 21.52 5.52
C ILE A 22 7.62 20.59 4.73
N GLY A 23 7.20 21.06 3.56
CA GLY A 23 6.45 20.28 2.61
C GLY A 23 7.20 18.97 2.38
N LYS A 24 6.49 17.85 2.57
CA LYS A 24 7.02 16.52 2.30
C LYS A 24 7.58 16.55 0.88
N SER A 25 8.90 16.47 0.73
CA SER A 25 9.56 16.52 -0.57
C SER A 25 8.95 15.44 -1.47
N GLU A 26 8.30 15.85 -2.56
CA GLU A 26 7.70 14.91 -3.55
C GLU A 26 8.74 14.00 -4.21
N THR A 27 10.01 14.25 -3.98
CA THR A 27 11.15 13.51 -4.55
C THR A 27 11.68 12.41 -3.64
N ALA A 28 11.19 12.28 -2.40
CA ALA A 28 11.60 11.19 -1.51
C ALA A 28 11.05 9.85 -2.05
N PRO A 29 11.89 8.78 -2.09
CA PRO A 29 11.42 7.46 -2.49
C PRO A 29 10.26 7.02 -1.59
N SER A 30 9.11 6.69 -2.20
CA SER A 30 7.99 6.12 -1.45
C SER A 30 8.11 4.61 -1.46
N PRO A 31 8.05 3.94 -0.31
CA PRO A 31 8.02 2.50 -0.27
C PRO A 31 6.67 1.99 -0.76
N TYR A 32 6.73 1.02 -1.65
CA TYR A 32 5.59 0.22 -2.07
C TYR A 32 5.81 -1.22 -1.63
N VAL A 33 4.75 -2.01 -1.54
CA VAL A 33 4.85 -3.46 -1.40
C VAL A 33 4.37 -4.09 -2.71
N VAL A 34 5.22 -4.93 -3.29
CA VAL A 34 4.91 -5.70 -4.49
C VAL A 34 4.65 -7.14 -4.07
N GLY A 35 3.50 -7.69 -4.47
CA GLY A 35 3.17 -9.09 -4.33
C GLY A 35 3.23 -9.79 -5.69
N ILE A 36 4.20 -10.67 -5.89
CA ILE A 36 4.34 -11.47 -7.10
C ILE A 36 3.57 -12.77 -6.90
N ARG A 37 2.52 -12.96 -7.69
CA ARG A 37 1.65 -14.14 -7.65
C ARG A 37 2.24 -15.24 -8.53
N ARG A 38 2.35 -16.45 -7.98
CA ARG A 38 2.85 -17.64 -8.67
C ARG A 38 1.86 -18.79 -8.57
N LYS A 39 1.95 -19.77 -9.47
CA LYS A 39 1.26 -21.05 -9.31
C LYS A 39 1.67 -21.66 -7.97
N GLY A 40 0.70 -22.04 -7.19
CA GLY A 40 0.89 -22.74 -5.92
C GLY A 40 0.84 -24.25 -6.08
N PRO A 41 1.01 -24.99 -4.98
CA PRO A 41 1.10 -26.46 -5.02
C PRO A 41 -0.20 -27.15 -5.47
N THR A 42 -1.34 -26.47 -5.33
CA THR A 42 -2.66 -27.02 -5.75
C THR A 42 -3.18 -26.38 -7.03
N TRP A 43 -2.31 -25.72 -7.80
CA TRP A 43 -2.68 -25.03 -9.03
C TRP A 43 -3.47 -25.93 -9.99
N LYS A 44 -4.60 -25.42 -10.47
CA LYS A 44 -5.42 -26.01 -11.53
C LYS A 44 -5.60 -25.02 -12.66
N ALA A 45 -5.32 -25.44 -13.87
CA ALA A 45 -5.45 -24.59 -15.06
C ALA A 45 -6.93 -24.38 -15.43
N ASP A 46 -7.77 -25.39 -15.22
CA ASP A 46 -9.19 -25.35 -15.56
C ASP A 46 -10.02 -24.92 -14.34
N LEU A 47 -10.59 -23.74 -14.44
CA LEU A 47 -11.53 -23.17 -13.48
C LEU A 47 -12.98 -23.12 -14.01
N ASN A 48 -13.28 -23.81 -15.12
CA ASN A 48 -14.61 -23.84 -15.71
C ASN A 48 -15.63 -24.73 -14.96
N THR A 49 -15.23 -25.27 -13.82
CA THR A 49 -16.15 -25.97 -12.92
C THR A 49 -17.01 -24.98 -12.12
N PRO A 50 -18.17 -25.41 -11.59
CA PRO A 50 -18.97 -24.56 -10.69
C PRO A 50 -18.18 -24.04 -9.48
N GLU A 51 -17.32 -24.87 -8.88
CA GLU A 51 -16.40 -24.49 -7.79
C GLU A 51 -15.40 -23.46 -8.23
N GLY A 52 -14.78 -23.66 -9.38
CA GLY A 52 -13.79 -22.73 -9.97
C GLY A 52 -14.40 -21.36 -10.20
N ARG A 53 -15.59 -21.30 -10.79
CA ARG A 53 -16.28 -20.01 -11.00
C ARG A 53 -16.63 -19.31 -9.70
N ARG A 54 -17.11 -20.03 -8.66
CA ARG A 54 -17.35 -19.44 -7.33
C ARG A 54 -16.06 -18.91 -6.71
N MET A 55 -14.95 -19.64 -6.85
CA MET A 55 -13.64 -19.20 -6.36
C MET A 55 -13.18 -17.92 -7.05
N ILE A 56 -13.32 -17.81 -8.37
CA ILE A 56 -12.95 -16.60 -9.12
C ILE A 56 -13.83 -15.42 -8.75
N GLN A 57 -15.14 -15.63 -8.54
CA GLN A 57 -16.02 -14.57 -8.07
C GLN A 57 -15.59 -14.06 -6.69
N ALA A 58 -15.33 -14.96 -5.74
CA ALA A 58 -14.90 -14.61 -4.39
C ALA A 58 -13.51 -13.95 -4.39
N HIS A 59 -12.59 -14.40 -5.26
CA HIS A 59 -11.31 -13.72 -5.51
C HIS A 59 -11.54 -12.26 -5.93
N GLY A 60 -12.41 -12.02 -6.90
CA GLY A 60 -12.73 -10.66 -7.35
C GLY A 60 -13.29 -9.78 -6.24
N GLU A 61 -14.06 -10.34 -5.29
CA GLU A 61 -14.57 -9.60 -4.14
C GLU A 61 -13.45 -9.21 -3.16
N VAL A 62 -12.50 -10.09 -2.91
CA VAL A 62 -11.32 -9.76 -2.07
C VAL A 62 -10.47 -8.67 -2.72
N ILE A 63 -10.24 -8.74 -4.04
CA ILE A 63 -9.53 -7.67 -4.76
C ILE A 63 -10.26 -6.33 -4.59
N ARG A 64 -11.58 -6.29 -4.79
CA ARG A 64 -12.37 -5.05 -4.60
C ARG A 64 -12.27 -4.51 -3.17
N LYS A 65 -12.30 -5.38 -2.16
CA LYS A 65 -12.12 -4.96 -0.75
C LYS A 65 -10.75 -4.34 -0.53
N MET A 66 -9.69 -4.95 -1.06
CA MET A 66 -8.33 -4.40 -0.95
C MET A 66 -8.21 -3.04 -1.66
N VAL A 67 -8.79 -2.89 -2.84
CA VAL A 67 -8.84 -1.59 -3.55
C VAL A 67 -9.58 -0.54 -2.72
N ALA A 68 -10.71 -0.92 -2.10
CA ALA A 68 -11.50 -0.01 -1.27
C ALA A 68 -10.74 0.52 -0.03
N THR A 69 -9.71 -0.17 0.45
CA THR A 69 -8.82 0.34 1.50
C THR A 69 -7.94 1.51 1.04
N GLY A 70 -7.83 1.74 -0.27
CA GLY A 70 -6.88 2.68 -0.88
C GLY A 70 -5.43 2.20 -0.86
N LYS A 71 -5.15 1.01 -0.31
CA LYS A 71 -3.80 0.44 -0.21
C LYS A 71 -3.41 -0.34 -1.47
N LEU A 72 -4.29 -1.19 -2.00
CA LEU A 72 -4.05 -1.85 -3.29
C LEU A 72 -4.31 -0.87 -4.43
N ILE A 73 -3.28 -0.52 -5.19
CA ILE A 73 -3.34 0.51 -6.25
C ILE A 73 -3.22 -0.06 -7.66
N ALA A 74 -2.72 -1.27 -7.80
CA ALA A 74 -2.72 -2.01 -9.06
C ALA A 74 -2.76 -3.51 -8.78
N ALA A 75 -3.49 -4.24 -9.60
CA ALA A 75 -3.55 -5.69 -9.60
C ALA A 75 -3.84 -6.19 -11.01
N GLY A 76 -3.21 -7.27 -11.41
CA GLY A 76 -3.47 -7.85 -12.72
C GLY A 76 -2.71 -9.14 -12.97
N PRO A 77 -3.16 -9.93 -13.95
CA PRO A 77 -2.46 -11.13 -14.38
C PRO A 77 -1.26 -10.77 -15.26
N PHE A 78 -0.24 -11.63 -15.27
CA PHE A 78 0.76 -11.65 -16.32
C PHE A 78 0.19 -12.39 -17.55
N GLY A 79 0.56 -11.91 -18.74
CA GLY A 79 0.16 -12.52 -20.01
C GLY A 79 1.00 -13.72 -20.42
N ASP A 80 2.10 -13.98 -19.73
CA ASP A 80 3.06 -15.02 -20.10
C ASP A 80 2.60 -16.42 -19.69
N PRO A 81 2.86 -17.46 -20.52
CA PRO A 81 2.51 -18.84 -20.21
C PRO A 81 3.56 -19.50 -19.28
N ASN A 82 3.86 -18.92 -18.14
CA ASN A 82 4.84 -19.42 -17.16
C ASN A 82 4.23 -19.60 -15.77
N ASP A 83 5.06 -19.74 -14.73
CA ASP A 83 4.61 -19.89 -13.36
C ASP A 83 4.19 -18.57 -12.69
N LEU A 84 4.56 -17.44 -13.29
CA LEU A 84 4.11 -16.12 -12.83
C LEU A 84 2.63 -15.93 -13.21
N ARG A 85 1.81 -15.57 -12.23
CA ARG A 85 0.36 -15.45 -12.43
C ARG A 85 -0.15 -14.04 -12.36
N GLY A 86 0.56 -13.14 -11.72
CA GLY A 86 0.13 -11.76 -11.64
C GLY A 86 0.90 -10.95 -10.61
N LEU A 87 0.51 -9.70 -10.50
CA LEU A 87 1.13 -8.72 -9.62
C LEU A 87 0.05 -8.01 -8.79
N LEU A 88 0.38 -7.76 -7.53
CA LEU A 88 -0.31 -6.84 -6.65
C LEU A 88 0.65 -5.71 -6.28
N LEU A 89 0.22 -4.46 -6.40
CA LEU A 89 1.00 -3.30 -5.98
C LEU A 89 0.25 -2.55 -4.88
N PHE A 90 0.87 -2.47 -3.72
CA PHE A 90 0.34 -1.78 -2.56
C PHE A 90 1.15 -0.52 -2.26
N ARG A 91 0.49 0.46 -1.65
CA ARG A 91 1.12 1.67 -1.07
C ARG A 91 0.73 1.81 0.40
N ASP A 92 1.51 2.57 1.14
CA ASP A 92 1.22 2.99 2.52
C ASP A 92 0.87 1.80 3.44
N CYS A 93 1.56 0.68 3.28
CA CYS A 93 1.40 -0.49 4.11
C CYS A 93 2.70 -1.29 4.25
N THR A 94 2.75 -2.15 5.26
CA THR A 94 3.84 -3.10 5.47
C THR A 94 3.60 -4.39 4.67
N ILE A 95 4.64 -5.23 4.54
CA ILE A 95 4.50 -6.58 3.94
C ILE A 95 3.49 -7.41 4.74
N GLU A 96 3.50 -7.31 6.08
CA GLU A 96 2.58 -8.03 6.96
C GLU A 96 1.13 -7.62 6.73
N GLU A 97 0.88 -6.33 6.54
CA GLU A 97 -0.48 -5.83 6.22
C GLU A 97 -0.93 -6.30 4.84
N ALA A 98 -0.08 -6.21 3.82
CA ALA A 98 -0.37 -6.69 2.48
C ALA A 98 -0.68 -8.19 2.48
N ARG A 99 0.14 -8.98 3.20
CA ARG A 99 -0.04 -10.42 3.36
C ARG A 99 -1.36 -10.74 4.05
N ARG A 100 -1.70 -10.05 5.13
CA ARG A 100 -2.95 -10.25 5.86
C ARG A 100 -4.17 -9.98 4.96
N MET A 101 -4.16 -8.88 4.21
CA MET A 101 -5.25 -8.57 3.27
C MET A 101 -5.39 -9.63 2.18
N ALA A 102 -4.30 -10.05 1.56
CA ALA A 102 -4.33 -11.03 0.48
C ALA A 102 -4.58 -12.47 0.97
N SER A 103 -4.33 -12.78 2.24
CA SER A 103 -4.59 -14.10 2.82
C SER A 103 -6.08 -14.44 2.89
N GLU A 104 -6.96 -13.45 2.79
CA GLU A 104 -8.41 -13.66 2.72
C GLU A 104 -8.87 -14.21 1.36
N ASP A 105 -8.02 -14.13 0.35
CA ASP A 105 -8.33 -14.58 -1.00
C ASP A 105 -8.43 -16.12 -1.07
N PRO A 106 -9.55 -16.68 -1.53
CA PRO A 106 -9.74 -18.13 -1.61
C PRO A 106 -8.74 -18.84 -2.52
N VAL A 107 -8.21 -18.18 -3.55
CA VAL A 107 -7.17 -18.78 -4.40
C VAL A 107 -5.82 -18.90 -3.66
N VAL A 108 -5.59 -18.03 -2.66
CA VAL A 108 -4.43 -18.11 -1.77
C VAL A 108 -4.68 -19.16 -0.68
N LYS A 109 -5.84 -19.09 0.00
CA LYS A 109 -6.24 -20.06 1.05
C LYS A 109 -6.20 -21.52 0.56
N SER A 110 -6.61 -21.75 -0.68
CA SER A 110 -6.62 -23.10 -1.27
C SER A 110 -5.24 -23.58 -1.74
N GLY A 111 -4.21 -22.73 -1.72
CA GLY A 111 -2.88 -23.05 -2.21
C GLY A 111 -2.76 -23.07 -3.74
N GLN A 112 -3.75 -22.59 -4.49
CA GLN A 112 -3.64 -22.45 -5.94
C GLN A 112 -2.67 -21.35 -6.34
N ILE A 113 -2.60 -20.28 -5.54
CA ILE A 113 -1.68 -19.17 -5.71
C ILE A 113 -0.85 -19.01 -4.45
N THR A 114 0.44 -18.84 -4.64
CA THR A 114 1.38 -18.32 -3.64
C THR A 114 1.75 -16.89 -3.98
N ILE A 115 2.09 -16.09 -2.97
CA ILE A 115 2.50 -14.70 -3.17
C ILE A 115 3.84 -14.46 -2.48
N GLU A 116 4.80 -14.00 -3.26
CA GLU A 116 6.09 -13.51 -2.80
C GLU A 116 6.02 -11.99 -2.64
N TYR A 117 6.40 -11.46 -1.46
CA TYR A 117 6.27 -10.03 -1.16
C TYR A 117 7.63 -9.36 -1.07
N HIS A 118 7.74 -8.18 -1.67
CA HIS A 118 8.93 -7.34 -1.65
C HIS A 118 8.58 -5.89 -1.35
N THR A 119 9.44 -5.21 -0.60
CA THR A 119 9.43 -3.75 -0.54
C THR A 119 10.08 -3.21 -1.81
N TRP A 120 9.38 -2.32 -2.51
CA TRP A 120 9.89 -1.67 -3.70
C TRP A 120 10.03 -0.16 -3.48
N MET A 121 11.24 0.36 -3.65
CA MET A 121 11.55 1.77 -3.53
C MET A 121 11.47 2.44 -4.90
N ALA A 122 10.30 2.98 -5.24
CA ALA A 122 10.12 3.71 -6.49
C ALA A 122 10.89 5.04 -6.42
N LYS A 123 11.86 5.23 -7.30
CA LYS A 123 12.70 6.44 -7.35
C LYS A 123 12.04 7.59 -8.13
N GLN A 124 11.11 7.28 -9.03
CA GLN A 124 10.39 8.28 -9.82
C GLN A 124 8.91 7.94 -9.87
N LYS A 125 8.07 8.95 -9.68
CA LYS A 125 6.66 8.90 -10.03
C LYS A 125 6.54 9.40 -11.48
N MET A 126 6.17 8.52 -12.39
CA MET A 126 5.88 8.91 -13.76
C MET A 126 4.47 9.52 -13.80
N LYS A 127 4.34 10.72 -14.36
CA LYS A 127 3.03 11.25 -14.72
C LYS A 127 2.59 10.59 -16.03
N PRO A 128 1.30 10.24 -16.19
CA PRO A 128 0.78 9.86 -17.49
C PRO A 128 1.08 10.97 -18.51
N ALA A 129 1.39 10.61 -19.74
CA ALA A 129 1.44 11.58 -20.83
C ALA A 129 0.04 12.17 -21.03
N GLU A 130 -0.05 13.50 -21.12
CA GLU A 130 -1.30 14.20 -21.44
C GLU A 130 -1.69 13.95 -22.91
#